data_48d6171170577be31c0ce36c85dd85a9
#
_entry.id   48d6171170577be31c0ce36c85dd85a9
#
_cell.length_a   1.000
_cell.length_b   1.000
_cell.length_c   1.000
_cell.angle_alpha   90.00
_cell.angle_beta   90.00
_cell.angle_gamma   90.00
#
_symmetry.space_group_name_H-M   'P 1'
#
loop_
_entity.id
_entity.type
_entity.pdbx_description
1 polymer ?
#
loop_
_entity_poly.entity_id
_entity_poly.type
_entity_poly.pdbx_seq_one_letter_code
_entity_poly.pdbx_strand_id
1 'polypeptide(L)'
;NGQPATINQNVDGSYTVPAGVVELSVAVPTIDDDVYEGEETFTLSAATDNAEYDTTDTGTGSIFDDGSKPDGDDPDEESDDDRPVFGINDVSVNEDAGTIVFTVTLVGASELPANVSYVVAEGSATEPEDYSAGPLDGLGGTLTFAPGVTTQTITLNVTDDALKELPETFTVDLSNPFNAIIGDGQGIGTITDEDDPDLDDTITLSVIAVDAAGNGIAASEAAEGESLYYKVIAVDSSGAIVLGLDGTNVDVVFTNLTAASTDYTPSATTVAIGSVFNAALIDDYSLEGAETYTVGLVPDAGFDAAQLVYEKVEIGTSLVTSTILDGSDEPDDGDDPADTVYAVISVDDAAIEEGEQAIFTVSLQDKDGNAVTATSDIDVTLTWTGA
;
A
#
# COMPACT_ATOMS: atom_id res chain seq x y z
N ASN A 1 30.30 45.42 70.16
CA ASN A 1 28.96 45.60 69.55
C ASN A 1 29.12 46.09 68.12
N GLY A 2 29.45 45.23 67.21
CA GLY A 2 29.67 45.55 65.80
C GLY A 2 28.35 45.87 65.11
N GLN A 3 28.08 47.15 64.89
CA GLN A 3 27.18 47.55 63.78
C GLN A 3 27.95 47.33 62.48
N PRO A 4 27.33 46.79 61.49
CA PRO A 4 27.95 46.73 60.13
C PRO A 4 28.29 48.16 59.72
N ALA A 5 29.54 48.43 59.42
CA ALA A 5 29.98 49.73 58.91
C ALA A 5 29.59 49.76 57.39
N THR A 6 28.77 50.71 57.00
CA THR A 6 28.57 50.99 55.58
C THR A 6 29.88 51.56 55.04
N ILE A 7 30.54 50.81 54.16
CA ILE A 7 31.77 51.22 53.51
C ILE A 7 31.40 51.74 52.12
N ASN A 8 31.75 52.98 51.83
CA ASN A 8 31.53 53.58 50.53
C ASN A 8 32.72 53.29 49.60
N GLN A 9 32.44 53.04 48.37
CA GLN A 9 33.45 52.90 47.32
C GLN A 9 34.12 54.26 47.05
N ASN A 10 35.43 54.22 46.99
CA ASN A 10 36.23 55.39 46.60
C ASN A 10 36.08 55.74 45.10
N VAL A 11 36.52 56.93 44.70
CA VAL A 11 36.44 57.39 43.31
C VAL A 11 37.26 56.53 42.36
N ASP A 12 38.26 55.81 42.85
CA ASP A 12 39.13 54.90 42.11
C ASP A 12 38.64 53.43 42.12
N GLY A 13 37.46 53.15 42.71
CA GLY A 13 36.89 51.83 42.77
C GLY A 13 37.34 50.99 44.01
N SER A 14 38.27 51.47 44.83
CA SER A 14 38.72 50.83 46.02
C SER A 14 37.76 51.03 47.22
N TYR A 15 37.89 50.26 48.27
CA TYR A 15 37.15 50.42 49.51
C TYR A 15 38.11 50.66 50.70
N THR A 16 37.84 51.67 51.49
CA THR A 16 38.63 51.91 52.71
C THR A 16 38.03 51.15 53.86
N VAL A 17 38.74 50.15 54.37
CA VAL A 17 38.33 49.37 55.54
C VAL A 17 38.78 50.10 56.81
N PRO A 18 37.86 50.59 57.68
CA PRO A 18 38.23 51.34 58.90
C PRO A 18 38.97 50.47 59.88
N ALA A 19 39.84 51.12 60.67
CA ALA A 19 40.57 50.42 61.78
C ALA A 19 39.62 49.78 62.80
N GLY A 20 39.82 48.46 63.03
CA GLY A 20 38.98 47.64 63.91
C GLY A 20 37.86 46.92 63.31
N VAL A 21 37.68 47.06 61.99
CA VAL A 21 36.76 46.22 61.16
C VAL A 21 37.52 44.93 60.82
N VAL A 22 36.92 43.77 61.16
CA VAL A 22 37.50 42.43 60.92
C VAL A 22 36.84 41.67 59.78
N GLU A 23 35.70 42.16 59.29
CA GLU A 23 34.90 41.51 58.23
C GLU A 23 34.25 42.59 57.34
N LEU A 24 34.28 42.37 56.00
CA LEU A 24 33.63 43.17 55.04
C LEU A 24 32.77 42.23 54.16
N SER A 25 31.48 42.48 54.11
CA SER A 25 30.57 41.76 53.24
C SER A 25 30.39 42.63 51.94
N VAL A 26 30.54 41.97 50.82
CA VAL A 26 30.31 42.58 49.49
C VAL A 26 29.15 41.81 48.86
N ALA A 27 28.08 42.53 48.54
CA ALA A 27 26.97 41.95 47.74
C ALA A 27 27.26 42.24 46.25
N VAL A 28 27.23 41.21 45.48
CA VAL A 28 27.30 41.29 44.02
C VAL A 28 25.88 41.01 43.48
N PRO A 29 25.20 41.98 42.87
CA PRO A 29 23.88 41.72 42.31
C PRO A 29 24.04 40.87 41.05
N THR A 30 23.18 39.90 40.89
CA THR A 30 22.97 39.15 39.63
C THR A 30 21.86 39.82 38.81
N ILE A 31 21.80 39.52 37.56
CA ILE A 31 20.76 39.96 36.61
C ILE A 31 19.97 38.71 36.29
N ASP A 32 18.67 38.83 36.35
CA ASP A 32 17.69 37.85 35.98
C ASP A 32 17.16 38.20 34.57
N ASP A 33 17.03 37.21 33.68
CA ASP A 33 16.48 37.38 32.37
C ASP A 33 15.74 36.07 31.91
N ASP A 34 15.08 36.09 30.75
CA ASP A 34 14.22 35.00 30.24
C ASP A 34 15.01 33.99 29.36
N VAL A 35 16.31 33.79 29.56
CA VAL A 35 17.16 32.91 28.75
C VAL A 35 17.70 31.77 29.61
N TYR A 36 17.34 30.54 29.29
CA TYR A 36 17.88 29.38 30.01
C TYR A 36 19.36 29.17 29.70
N GLU A 37 20.16 29.29 30.73
CA GLU A 37 21.62 29.25 30.70
C GLU A 37 22.18 28.09 31.54
N GLY A 38 23.47 27.87 31.47
CA GLY A 38 24.18 26.93 32.33
C GLY A 38 24.71 27.61 33.58
N GLU A 39 25.27 26.80 34.50
CA GLU A 39 26.01 27.35 35.61
C GLU A 39 27.10 28.32 35.13
N GLU A 40 27.03 29.54 35.57
CA GLU A 40 28.05 30.57 35.37
C GLU A 40 28.85 30.81 36.63
N THR A 41 30.09 31.28 36.51
CA THR A 41 30.95 31.57 37.65
C THR A 41 31.56 32.98 37.52
N PHE A 42 31.59 33.65 38.66
CA PHE A 42 32.31 34.91 38.76
C PHE A 42 33.32 34.85 39.89
N THR A 43 34.34 35.67 39.83
CA THR A 43 35.40 35.74 40.81
C THR A 43 35.48 37.14 41.42
N LEU A 44 35.37 37.18 42.75
CA LEU A 44 35.67 38.40 43.50
C LEU A 44 37.11 38.33 44.02
N SER A 45 37.92 39.30 43.62
CA SER A 45 39.30 39.38 44.04
C SER A 45 39.46 40.53 45.02
N ALA A 46 40.12 40.25 46.14
CA ALA A 46 40.50 41.28 47.11
C ALA A 46 42.02 41.47 47.08
N ALA A 47 42.43 42.71 47.01
CA ALA A 47 43.84 43.07 47.05
C ALA A 47 44.04 44.26 48.03
N THR A 48 45.16 44.32 48.73
CA THR A 48 45.52 45.46 49.54
C THR A 48 46.83 46.08 49.09
N ASP A 49 46.94 47.41 49.16
CA ASP A 49 48.15 48.17 48.87
C ASP A 49 49.10 48.30 50.07
N ASN A 50 48.69 47.76 51.22
CA ASN A 50 49.51 47.83 52.45
C ASN A 50 50.42 46.57 52.58
N ALA A 51 51.74 46.80 52.47
CA ALA A 51 52.76 45.76 52.44
C ALA A 51 52.88 44.95 53.75
N GLU A 52 52.15 45.32 54.78
CA GLU A 52 52.10 44.59 56.06
C GLU A 52 51.08 43.44 56.10
N TYR A 53 50.24 43.39 55.07
CA TYR A 53 49.21 42.36 54.93
C TYR A 53 49.45 41.54 53.63
N ASP A 54 48.96 40.27 53.64
CA ASP A 54 49.01 39.45 52.46
C ASP A 54 48.11 40.07 51.37
N THR A 55 48.59 40.08 50.14
CA THR A 55 48.21 41.12 49.19
C THR A 55 47.07 40.79 48.28
N THR A 56 46.70 39.49 48.13
CA THR A 56 45.61 39.08 47.22
C THR A 56 44.95 37.82 47.66
N ASP A 57 43.65 37.76 47.57
CA ASP A 57 42.84 36.54 47.70
C ASP A 57 41.65 36.62 46.78
N THR A 58 41.08 35.46 46.41
CA THR A 58 39.96 35.37 45.47
C THR A 58 38.89 34.43 46.03
N GLY A 59 37.63 34.86 45.89
CA GLY A 59 36.45 34.02 46.11
C GLY A 59 35.71 33.81 44.81
N THR A 60 35.24 32.59 44.54
CA THR A 60 34.41 32.24 43.41
C THR A 60 32.97 32.06 43.84
N GLY A 61 32.05 32.67 43.14
CA GLY A 61 30.62 32.42 43.24
C GLY A 61 30.10 31.79 41.96
N SER A 62 29.03 30.95 42.09
CA SER A 62 28.28 30.39 40.95
C SER A 62 26.91 31.05 40.85
N ILE A 63 26.48 31.32 39.66
CA ILE A 63 25.13 31.74 39.31
C ILE A 63 24.47 30.54 38.65
N PHE A 64 23.30 30.21 39.05
CA PHE A 64 22.47 29.16 38.50
C PHE A 64 21.22 29.82 37.94
N ASP A 65 20.82 29.36 36.80
CA ASP A 65 19.56 29.72 36.20
C ASP A 65 18.37 29.04 36.89
N ASP A 66 17.21 29.65 36.88
CA ASP A 66 16.02 29.15 37.54
C ASP A 66 15.67 27.71 37.12
N GLY A 67 15.34 26.89 38.09
CA GLY A 67 15.09 25.48 37.88
C GLY A 67 16.33 24.58 37.73
N SER A 68 17.55 25.14 37.67
CA SER A 68 18.80 24.38 37.49
C SER A 68 19.65 24.19 38.75
N LYS A 69 19.27 24.77 39.88
CA LYS A 69 20.05 24.73 41.12
C LYS A 69 20.11 23.31 41.72
N PRO A 70 21.31 22.77 42.00
CA PRO A 70 21.48 21.35 42.37
C PRO A 70 20.91 20.94 43.75
N ASP A 71 20.66 21.90 44.64
CA ASP A 71 20.23 21.62 46.00
C ASP A 71 18.70 21.56 46.19
N GLY A 72 17.94 21.89 45.15
CA GLY A 72 16.47 21.87 45.19
C GLY A 72 15.86 22.86 46.19
N ASP A 73 16.64 23.79 46.69
CA ASP A 73 16.24 24.79 47.68
C ASP A 73 16.06 26.14 46.96
N ASP A 74 15.14 26.16 45.97
CA ASP A 74 14.67 27.38 45.35
C ASP A 74 13.53 27.93 46.22
N PRO A 75 13.74 29.07 46.93
CA PRO A 75 12.70 29.66 47.77
C PRO A 75 11.52 30.24 46.97
N ASP A 76 11.65 30.32 45.65
CA ASP A 76 10.69 30.91 44.74
C ASP A 76 10.16 29.92 43.67
N GLU A 77 10.01 28.62 44.01
CA GLU A 77 9.51 27.52 43.17
C GLU A 77 8.24 27.86 42.33
N GLU A 78 7.67 29.03 42.48
CA GLU A 78 6.40 29.39 41.78
C GLU A 78 6.57 30.45 40.67
N SER A 79 7.76 31.02 40.43
CA SER A 79 7.77 32.26 39.68
C SER A 79 8.46 32.27 38.31
N ASP A 80 9.53 31.52 38.09
CA ASP A 80 10.19 31.66 36.77
C ASP A 80 11.07 30.43 36.47
N ASP A 81 10.54 29.51 35.68
CA ASP A 81 11.27 28.37 35.14
C ASP A 81 11.58 28.68 33.68
N ASP A 82 12.77 29.24 33.41
CA ASP A 82 13.22 29.66 32.06
C ASP A 82 13.54 28.49 31.13
N ARG A 83 13.43 27.25 31.63
CA ARG A 83 13.62 26.10 30.76
C ARG A 83 12.65 26.14 29.59
N PRO A 84 13.15 26.04 28.33
CA PRO A 84 12.32 26.07 27.17
C PRO A 84 11.35 24.86 27.12
N VAL A 85 10.24 25.04 26.46
CA VAL A 85 9.11 24.10 26.47
C VAL A 85 8.98 23.42 25.11
N PHE A 86 9.06 22.09 25.12
CA PHE A 86 8.74 21.27 23.94
C PHE A 86 7.24 21.13 23.71
N GLY A 87 6.85 21.21 22.45
CA GLY A 87 5.51 20.88 21.97
C GLY A 87 5.57 20.18 20.63
N ILE A 88 4.56 19.39 20.31
CA ILE A 88 4.38 18.72 19.02
C ILE A 88 2.97 18.98 18.52
N ASN A 89 2.80 19.17 17.19
CA ASN A 89 1.50 19.41 16.58
C ASN A 89 0.78 18.11 16.20
N ASP A 90 -0.55 18.19 16.08
CA ASP A 90 -1.35 17.19 15.35
C ASP A 90 -1.26 17.43 13.84
N VAL A 91 -1.35 16.35 13.05
CA VAL A 91 -1.30 16.40 11.60
C VAL A 91 -2.34 15.46 11.01
N SER A 92 -3.02 15.90 9.95
CA SER A 92 -3.89 15.06 9.13
C SER A 92 -3.46 15.16 7.67
N VAL A 93 -3.39 14.01 7.00
CA VAL A 93 -3.05 13.90 5.59
C VAL A 93 -3.95 12.87 4.93
N ASN A 94 -4.06 12.93 3.60
CA ASN A 94 -4.60 11.82 2.81
C ASN A 94 -3.49 10.80 2.59
N GLU A 95 -3.84 9.55 2.31
CA GLU A 95 -2.86 8.49 2.09
C GLU A 95 -2.02 8.72 0.82
N ASP A 96 -2.58 9.35 -0.22
CA ASP A 96 -1.88 9.78 -1.44
C ASP A 96 -0.78 10.84 -1.20
N ALA A 97 -0.72 11.44 0.00
CA ALA A 97 0.29 12.45 0.33
C ALA A 97 1.72 11.89 0.37
N GLY A 98 1.88 10.58 0.46
CA GLY A 98 3.16 9.86 0.51
C GLY A 98 3.96 10.08 1.79
N THR A 99 3.74 11.18 2.53
CA THR A 99 4.41 11.46 3.81
C THR A 99 3.55 12.27 4.76
N ILE A 100 3.69 12.00 6.08
CA ILE A 100 3.17 12.82 7.16
C ILE A 100 4.32 13.43 7.94
N VAL A 101 4.26 14.76 8.22
CA VAL A 101 5.35 15.52 8.83
C VAL A 101 4.87 16.21 10.10
N PHE A 102 5.37 15.75 11.25
CA PHE A 102 5.17 16.42 12.53
C PHE A 102 6.23 17.50 12.75
N THR A 103 5.83 18.60 13.36
CA THR A 103 6.74 19.66 13.78
C THR A 103 6.85 19.67 15.30
N VAL A 104 8.05 19.40 15.80
CA VAL A 104 8.38 19.58 17.20
C VAL A 104 8.94 20.99 17.38
N THR A 105 8.36 21.76 18.31
CA THR A 105 8.73 23.12 18.62
C THR A 105 9.42 23.20 19.96
N LEU A 106 10.32 24.15 20.12
CA LEU A 106 10.95 24.51 21.38
C LEU A 106 10.69 26.02 21.60
N VAL A 107 9.91 26.33 22.62
CA VAL A 107 9.53 27.72 22.98
C VAL A 107 10.30 28.13 24.23
N GLY A 108 10.92 29.29 24.21
CA GLY A 108 11.84 29.83 25.19
C GLY A 108 13.24 29.97 24.59
N ALA A 109 14.00 30.94 25.07
CA ALA A 109 15.38 31.13 24.67
C ALA A 109 16.29 30.22 25.50
N SER A 110 17.33 29.66 24.87
CA SER A 110 18.36 28.89 25.61
C SER A 110 19.72 29.04 24.95
N GLU A 111 20.75 29.19 25.73
CA GLU A 111 22.15 29.11 25.32
C GLU A 111 22.67 27.67 25.27
N LEU A 112 21.92 26.73 25.86
CA LEU A 112 22.27 25.31 25.88
C LEU A 112 21.52 24.51 24.81
N PRO A 113 22.12 23.44 24.26
CA PRO A 113 21.40 22.52 23.43
C PRO A 113 20.34 21.76 24.25
N ALA A 114 19.13 21.62 23.69
CA ALA A 114 18.05 20.83 24.29
C ALA A 114 17.80 19.56 23.49
N ASN A 115 17.38 18.49 24.14
CA ASN A 115 17.06 17.23 23.51
C ASN A 115 15.70 16.70 23.97
N VAL A 116 15.00 16.00 23.09
CA VAL A 116 13.80 15.25 23.42
C VAL A 116 13.79 13.93 22.64
N SER A 117 13.40 12.85 23.30
CA SER A 117 13.18 11.55 22.64
C SER A 117 11.74 11.48 22.15
N TYR A 118 11.52 10.76 21.04
CA TYR A 118 10.18 10.46 20.56
C TYR A 118 10.01 8.97 20.24
N VAL A 119 8.77 8.50 20.26
CA VAL A 119 8.36 7.16 19.81
C VAL A 119 7.02 7.28 19.10
N VAL A 120 6.88 6.55 18.00
CA VAL A 120 5.61 6.39 17.28
C VAL A 120 4.89 5.18 17.88
N ALA A 121 3.61 5.33 18.16
CA ALA A 121 2.77 4.26 18.71
C ALA A 121 1.53 4.08 17.84
N GLU A 122 1.24 2.82 17.48
CA GLU A 122 0.07 2.44 16.71
C GLU A 122 -1.23 2.81 17.43
N GLY A 123 -2.24 3.15 16.63
CA GLY A 123 -3.62 3.38 17.04
C GLY A 123 -4.57 2.50 16.28
N SER A 124 -5.50 3.10 15.49
CA SER A 124 -6.21 2.38 14.44
C SER A 124 -5.30 2.23 13.20
N ALA A 125 -4.51 3.25 12.88
CA ALA A 125 -3.46 3.13 11.87
C ALA A 125 -2.30 2.28 12.39
N THR A 126 -1.79 1.35 11.55
CA THR A 126 -0.81 0.31 11.91
C THR A 126 0.41 0.32 10.98
N GLU A 127 1.55 -0.19 11.43
CA GLU A 127 2.76 -0.35 10.62
C GLU A 127 2.89 -1.82 10.21
N PRO A 128 3.12 -2.15 8.93
CA PRO A 128 3.43 -1.26 7.80
C PRO A 128 2.24 -0.94 6.88
N GLU A 129 1.02 -1.31 7.27
CA GLU A 129 -0.18 -1.22 6.44
C GLU A 129 -0.45 0.24 6.03
N ASP A 130 -0.53 1.16 6.99
CA ASP A 130 -0.95 2.54 6.78
C ASP A 130 0.20 3.54 6.79
N TYR A 131 1.27 3.22 7.50
CA TYR A 131 2.48 4.05 7.54
C TYR A 131 3.75 3.23 7.82
N SER A 132 4.90 3.83 7.56
CA SER A 132 6.20 3.22 7.86
C SER A 132 7.24 4.26 8.28
N ALA A 133 8.37 3.77 8.81
CA ALA A 133 9.49 4.62 9.14
C ALA A 133 9.91 5.49 7.95
N GLY A 134 10.06 6.78 8.18
CA GLY A 134 10.56 7.72 7.18
C GLY A 134 12.04 7.46 6.85
N PRO A 135 12.53 8.02 5.75
CA PRO A 135 13.86 7.72 5.24
C PRO A 135 15.01 8.20 6.15
N LEU A 136 14.72 9.12 7.07
CA LEU A 136 15.69 9.72 7.99
C LEU A 136 15.35 9.46 9.45
N ASP A 137 14.07 9.26 9.75
CA ASP A 137 13.52 9.31 11.10
C ASP A 137 12.91 7.94 11.44
N GLY A 138 13.37 7.01 12.01
CA GLY A 138 12.71 5.73 12.38
C GLY A 138 11.39 5.95 13.16
N LEU A 139 10.80 4.88 13.65
CA LEU A 139 9.62 4.92 14.53
C LEU A 139 9.97 5.34 15.97
N GLY A 140 11.16 5.90 16.18
CA GLY A 140 11.63 6.45 17.45
C GLY A 140 13.06 6.95 17.35
N GLY A 141 13.37 7.99 18.12
CA GLY A 141 14.68 8.63 18.07
C GLY A 141 14.84 9.75 19.10
N THR A 142 15.84 10.58 18.89
CA THR A 142 16.10 11.76 19.72
C THR A 142 16.34 12.95 18.82
N LEU A 143 15.59 14.03 19.04
CA LEU A 143 15.79 15.31 18.39
C LEU A 143 16.73 16.17 19.23
N THR A 144 17.67 16.86 18.58
CA THR A 144 18.61 17.77 19.20
C THR A 144 18.41 19.18 18.66
N PHE A 145 18.14 20.11 19.54
CA PHE A 145 17.97 21.52 19.25
C PHE A 145 19.24 22.24 19.71
N ALA A 146 20.01 22.73 18.74
CA ALA A 146 21.14 23.61 19.06
C ALA A 146 20.64 24.99 19.53
N PRO A 147 21.43 25.76 20.28
CA PRO A 147 21.04 27.11 20.67
C PRO A 147 20.49 27.93 19.49
N GLY A 148 19.31 28.51 19.68
CA GLY A 148 18.60 29.28 18.66
C GLY A 148 17.81 28.45 17.63
N VAL A 149 17.87 27.13 17.67
CA VAL A 149 17.01 26.25 16.86
C VAL A 149 15.70 26.03 17.63
N THR A 150 14.58 26.41 17.02
CA THR A 150 13.25 26.36 17.67
C THR A 150 12.31 25.32 17.06
N THR A 151 12.71 24.64 15.98
CA THR A 151 11.88 23.65 15.30
C THR A 151 12.71 22.51 14.76
N GLN A 152 12.16 21.29 14.84
CA GLN A 152 12.64 20.08 14.19
C GLN A 152 11.43 19.32 13.66
N THR A 153 11.63 18.41 12.70
CA THR A 153 10.53 17.62 12.11
C THR A 153 10.76 16.14 12.28
N ILE A 154 9.67 15.40 12.38
CA ILE A 154 9.62 13.94 12.29
C ILE A 154 8.80 13.62 11.05
N THR A 155 9.40 12.89 10.10
CA THR A 155 8.76 12.53 8.84
C THR A 155 8.56 11.02 8.79
N LEU A 156 7.33 10.57 8.55
CA LEU A 156 6.99 9.18 8.28
C LEU A 156 6.46 9.07 6.85
N ASN A 157 6.64 7.88 6.23
CA ASN A 157 5.96 7.58 4.97
C ASN A 157 4.53 7.17 5.28
N VAL A 158 3.61 7.57 4.45
CA VAL A 158 2.22 7.09 4.43
C VAL A 158 2.12 6.08 3.29
N THR A 159 1.39 5.01 3.53
CA THR A 159 1.11 3.97 2.54
C THR A 159 -0.19 4.34 1.85
N ASP A 160 -0.17 4.30 0.53
CA ASP A 160 -1.28 4.49 -0.35
C ASP A 160 -1.67 3.13 -0.93
N ASP A 161 -2.93 2.71 -0.82
CA ASP A 161 -3.42 1.45 -1.36
C ASP A 161 -4.86 1.60 -1.90
N ALA A 162 -5.42 0.57 -2.49
CA ALA A 162 -6.72 0.63 -3.15
C ALA A 162 -7.89 0.21 -2.24
N LEU A 163 -7.71 0.21 -0.93
CA LEU A 163 -8.75 -0.17 0.03
C LEU A 163 -9.50 1.07 0.50
N LYS A 164 -10.82 0.98 0.47
CA LYS A 164 -11.66 2.03 1.04
C LYS A 164 -11.67 1.96 2.55
N GLU A 165 -11.15 2.98 3.19
CA GLU A 165 -10.92 3.01 4.63
C GLU A 165 -11.66 4.14 5.36
N LEU A 166 -11.72 4.08 6.66
CA LEU A 166 -12.19 5.15 7.52
C LEU A 166 -10.97 5.89 8.07
N PRO A 167 -11.10 7.18 8.42
CA PRO A 167 -10.00 7.91 9.01
C PRO A 167 -9.36 7.15 10.18
N GLU A 168 -8.07 6.97 10.11
CA GLU A 168 -7.28 6.21 11.06
C GLU A 168 -6.26 7.08 11.79
N THR A 169 -5.80 6.65 12.95
CA THR A 169 -4.92 7.48 13.79
C THR A 169 -3.79 6.66 14.42
N PHE A 170 -2.67 7.32 14.63
CA PHE A 170 -1.53 6.88 15.43
C PHE A 170 -0.99 8.06 16.26
N THR A 171 -0.04 7.82 17.18
CA THR A 171 0.52 8.89 17.99
C THR A 171 2.05 8.98 17.87
N VAL A 172 2.56 10.19 18.10
CA VAL A 172 3.99 10.46 18.30
C VAL A 172 4.15 11.05 19.68
N ASP A 173 4.76 10.30 20.59
CA ASP A 173 4.89 10.65 22.00
C ASP A 173 6.30 11.16 22.31
N LEU A 174 6.41 12.37 22.86
CA LEU A 174 7.66 12.95 23.33
C LEU A 174 7.97 12.50 24.75
N SER A 175 9.26 12.28 25.04
CA SER A 175 9.73 11.85 26.36
C SER A 175 11.18 12.24 26.62
N ASN A 176 11.63 12.10 27.88
CA ASN A 176 13.01 12.33 28.30
C ASN A 176 13.58 13.69 27.85
N PRO A 177 12.93 14.81 28.18
CA PRO A 177 13.48 16.13 27.86
C PRO A 177 14.79 16.35 28.63
N PHE A 178 15.74 17.01 27.98
CA PHE A 178 17.00 17.45 28.58
C PHE A 178 17.21 18.94 28.27
N ASN A 179 17.53 19.73 29.27
CA ASN A 179 17.61 21.20 29.23
C ASN A 179 16.31 21.85 28.71
N ALA A 180 15.19 21.25 28.99
CA ALA A 180 13.86 21.72 28.61
C ALA A 180 12.79 20.94 29.38
N ILE A 181 11.54 21.38 29.32
CA ILE A 181 10.37 20.65 29.78
C ILE A 181 9.44 20.29 28.63
N ILE A 182 8.50 19.38 28.84
CA ILE A 182 7.46 19.05 27.85
C ILE A 182 6.15 19.72 28.29
N GLY A 183 5.62 20.59 27.44
CA GLY A 183 4.31 21.23 27.61
C GLY A 183 3.22 20.44 26.90
N ASP A 184 3.43 20.09 25.60
CA ASP A 184 2.57 19.24 24.82
C ASP A 184 3.40 18.06 24.28
N GLY A 185 3.18 16.89 24.83
CA GLY A 185 4.03 15.73 24.57
C GLY A 185 3.46 14.73 23.59
N GLN A 186 2.28 14.96 22.99
CA GLN A 186 1.67 13.97 22.10
C GLN A 186 1.10 14.65 20.85
N GLY A 187 1.62 14.27 19.68
CA GLY A 187 1.05 14.60 18.39
C GLY A 187 0.22 13.45 17.85
N ILE A 188 -0.98 13.75 17.35
CA ILE A 188 -1.87 12.77 16.72
C ILE A 188 -1.68 12.88 15.22
N GLY A 189 -1.32 11.77 14.57
CA GLY A 189 -1.37 11.58 13.13
C GLY A 189 -2.73 11.03 12.73
N THR A 190 -3.37 11.64 11.74
CA THR A 190 -4.60 11.14 11.13
C THR A 190 -4.36 10.92 9.66
N ILE A 191 -4.60 9.71 9.18
CA ILE A 191 -4.58 9.32 7.77
C ILE A 191 -6.02 9.19 7.32
N THR A 192 -6.35 9.79 6.20
CA THR A 192 -7.70 9.74 5.61
C THR A 192 -7.59 9.21 4.21
N ASP A 193 -8.57 8.40 3.84
CA ASP A 193 -8.86 7.98 2.47
C ASP A 193 -9.13 9.19 1.57
N GLU A 194 -8.71 9.18 0.32
CA GLU A 194 -8.99 10.28 -0.60
C GLU A 194 -10.39 10.15 -1.21
N ASP A 195 -10.94 11.32 -1.64
CA ASP A 195 -12.27 11.40 -2.26
C ASP A 195 -12.27 11.12 -3.78
N ASP A 196 -11.11 11.05 -4.43
CA ASP A 196 -10.96 10.93 -5.89
C ASP A 196 -9.88 9.90 -6.24
N PRO A 197 -10.26 8.60 -6.33
CA PRO A 197 -9.33 7.49 -6.54
C PRO A 197 -8.49 7.69 -7.79
N ASP A 198 -7.21 7.52 -7.67
CA ASP A 198 -6.25 7.65 -8.76
C ASP A 198 -6.01 6.30 -9.49
N LEU A 199 -4.87 6.15 -10.14
CA LEU A 199 -4.57 4.92 -10.88
C LEU A 199 -4.15 3.77 -9.95
N ASP A 200 -3.61 4.10 -8.78
CA ASP A 200 -3.10 3.11 -7.84
C ASP A 200 -4.26 2.43 -7.09
N ASP A 201 -5.40 3.12 -6.94
CA ASP A 201 -6.65 2.63 -6.34
C ASP A 201 -7.52 1.83 -7.29
N THR A 202 -7.12 1.77 -8.56
CA THR A 202 -7.92 1.10 -9.58
C THR A 202 -7.61 -0.39 -9.65
N ILE A 203 -8.59 -1.21 -9.28
CA ILE A 203 -8.57 -2.66 -9.51
C ILE A 203 -9.18 -2.97 -10.86
N THR A 204 -8.45 -3.68 -11.70
CA THR A 204 -8.91 -4.06 -13.06
C THR A 204 -9.32 -5.53 -13.09
N LEU A 205 -10.56 -5.80 -13.49
CA LEU A 205 -11.03 -7.16 -13.77
C LEU A 205 -10.63 -7.60 -15.18
N SER A 206 -10.07 -8.80 -15.30
CA SER A 206 -9.64 -9.36 -16.58
C SER A 206 -9.97 -10.84 -16.70
N VAL A 207 -10.29 -11.29 -17.92
CA VAL A 207 -10.37 -12.71 -18.25
C VAL A 207 -9.00 -13.22 -18.64
N ILE A 208 -8.62 -14.37 -18.13
CA ILE A 208 -7.40 -15.10 -18.53
C ILE A 208 -7.75 -16.53 -18.95
N ALA A 209 -6.95 -17.08 -19.86
CA ALA A 209 -6.96 -18.49 -20.17
C ALA A 209 -6.25 -19.28 -19.09
N VAL A 210 -6.83 -20.40 -18.66
CA VAL A 210 -6.28 -21.28 -17.61
C VAL A 210 -6.40 -22.75 -18.03
N ASP A 211 -5.65 -23.61 -17.33
CA ASP A 211 -5.92 -25.07 -17.39
C ASP A 211 -7.14 -25.46 -16.53
N ALA A 212 -7.53 -26.71 -16.57
CA ALA A 212 -8.65 -27.23 -15.76
C ALA A 212 -8.43 -27.09 -14.23
N ALA A 213 -7.19 -26.90 -13.78
CA ALA A 213 -6.83 -26.65 -12.39
C ALA A 213 -6.82 -25.15 -12.03
N GLY A 214 -7.01 -24.26 -13.01
CA GLY A 214 -7.05 -22.80 -12.84
C GLY A 214 -5.70 -22.09 -12.92
N ASN A 215 -4.66 -22.77 -13.39
CA ASN A 215 -3.36 -22.13 -13.63
C ASN A 215 -3.34 -21.43 -14.97
N GLY A 216 -2.78 -20.23 -15.03
CA GLY A 216 -2.68 -19.45 -16.28
C GLY A 216 -1.88 -20.17 -17.37
N ILE A 217 -2.37 -20.11 -18.61
CA ILE A 217 -1.73 -20.68 -19.80
C ILE A 217 -1.51 -19.59 -20.84
N ALA A 218 -0.48 -19.76 -21.67
CA ALA A 218 -0.10 -18.74 -22.67
C ALA A 218 -0.94 -18.82 -23.95
N ALA A 219 -1.50 -19.99 -24.28
CA ALA A 219 -2.34 -20.21 -25.46
C ALA A 219 -3.65 -20.88 -25.03
N SER A 220 -4.76 -20.40 -25.58
CA SER A 220 -6.10 -20.96 -25.37
C SER A 220 -6.49 -21.69 -26.67
N GLU A 221 -6.09 -22.97 -26.77
CA GLU A 221 -6.39 -23.82 -27.92
C GLU A 221 -6.68 -25.25 -27.47
N ALA A 222 -7.62 -25.90 -28.12
CA ALA A 222 -7.97 -27.30 -27.88
C ALA A 222 -8.66 -27.87 -29.12
N ALA A 223 -8.66 -29.19 -29.25
CA ALA A 223 -9.38 -29.88 -30.26
C ALA A 223 -10.88 -29.92 -29.96
N GLU A 224 -11.70 -30.13 -30.97
CA GLU A 224 -13.12 -30.43 -30.84
C GLU A 224 -13.32 -31.62 -29.88
N GLY A 225 -14.45 -31.64 -29.18
CA GLY A 225 -14.73 -32.62 -28.12
C GLY A 225 -14.07 -32.35 -26.78
N GLU A 226 -13.10 -31.42 -26.70
CA GLU A 226 -12.41 -31.00 -25.48
C GLU A 226 -13.07 -29.77 -24.83
N SER A 227 -12.41 -29.15 -23.88
CA SER A 227 -12.87 -27.92 -23.23
C SER A 227 -11.75 -26.92 -23.04
N LEU A 228 -12.05 -25.68 -23.30
CA LEU A 228 -11.19 -24.55 -22.97
C LEU A 228 -11.65 -23.89 -21.67
N TYR A 229 -10.70 -23.52 -20.82
CA TYR A 229 -10.97 -23.04 -19.50
C TYR A 229 -10.52 -21.59 -19.32
N TYR A 230 -11.28 -20.84 -18.52
CA TYR A 230 -11.08 -19.43 -18.26
C TYR A 230 -11.27 -19.12 -16.79
N LYS A 231 -10.72 -18.00 -16.38
CA LYS A 231 -10.90 -17.46 -15.03
C LYS A 231 -10.95 -15.95 -15.09
N VAL A 232 -11.84 -15.32 -14.33
CA VAL A 232 -11.80 -13.89 -14.10
C VAL A 232 -10.90 -13.62 -12.91
N ILE A 233 -9.95 -12.71 -13.06
CA ILE A 233 -9.05 -12.25 -12.01
C ILE A 233 -9.20 -10.74 -11.82
N ALA A 234 -8.92 -10.27 -10.60
CA ALA A 234 -8.76 -8.89 -10.26
C ALA A 234 -7.27 -8.59 -10.09
N VAL A 235 -6.78 -7.53 -10.68
CA VAL A 235 -5.38 -7.11 -10.58
C VAL A 235 -5.30 -5.63 -10.26
N ASP A 236 -4.32 -5.25 -9.45
CA ASP A 236 -3.96 -3.86 -9.16
C ASP A 236 -3.20 -3.21 -10.33
N SER A 237 -2.82 -1.95 -10.16
CA SER A 237 -2.05 -1.17 -11.15
C SER A 237 -0.68 -1.78 -11.47
N SER A 238 -0.10 -2.55 -10.56
CA SER A 238 1.16 -3.28 -10.76
C SER A 238 0.99 -4.59 -11.54
N GLY A 239 -0.26 -5.06 -11.70
CA GLY A 239 -0.63 -6.35 -12.29
C GLY A 239 -0.58 -7.51 -11.30
N ALA A 240 -0.48 -7.26 -9.99
CA ALA A 240 -0.59 -8.29 -8.98
C ALA A 240 -2.06 -8.70 -8.78
N ILE A 241 -2.29 -9.99 -8.47
CA ILE A 241 -3.64 -10.50 -8.21
C ILE A 241 -4.10 -10.02 -6.84
N VAL A 242 -5.25 -9.38 -6.80
CA VAL A 242 -5.89 -8.86 -5.58
C VAL A 242 -6.89 -9.88 -5.05
N LEU A 243 -6.88 -10.10 -3.74
CA LEU A 243 -7.82 -10.97 -3.04
C LEU A 243 -8.98 -10.13 -2.46
N GLY A 244 -10.12 -10.77 -2.21
CA GLY A 244 -11.27 -10.10 -1.58
C GLY A 244 -12.46 -9.85 -2.50
N LEU A 245 -12.28 -9.97 -3.81
CA LEU A 245 -13.38 -9.98 -4.79
C LEU A 245 -13.86 -11.40 -5.13
N ASP A 246 -13.21 -12.43 -4.61
CA ASP A 246 -13.55 -13.82 -4.86
C ASP A 246 -15.02 -14.13 -4.52
N GLY A 247 -15.72 -14.72 -5.47
CA GLY A 247 -17.14 -15.05 -5.33
C GLY A 247 -18.12 -13.95 -5.76
N THR A 248 -17.64 -12.74 -6.06
CA THR A 248 -18.45 -11.70 -6.71
C THR A 248 -18.73 -12.10 -8.15
N ASN A 249 -19.99 -11.98 -8.59
CA ASN A 249 -20.40 -12.39 -9.92
C ASN A 249 -20.19 -11.27 -10.95
N VAL A 250 -19.70 -11.66 -12.13
CA VAL A 250 -19.56 -10.79 -13.31
C VAL A 250 -20.08 -11.51 -14.55
N ASP A 251 -20.54 -10.76 -15.52
CA ASP A 251 -20.99 -11.31 -16.79
C ASP A 251 -19.85 -11.40 -17.79
N VAL A 252 -19.75 -12.56 -18.46
CA VAL A 252 -18.78 -12.83 -19.53
C VAL A 252 -19.48 -12.93 -20.86
N VAL A 253 -18.82 -12.50 -21.91
CA VAL A 253 -19.29 -12.55 -23.27
C VAL A 253 -18.36 -13.40 -24.13
N PHE A 254 -18.96 -14.28 -24.94
CA PHE A 254 -18.30 -15.04 -25.98
C PHE A 254 -18.67 -14.42 -27.32
N THR A 255 -17.66 -14.08 -28.09
CA THR A 255 -17.86 -13.43 -29.40
C THR A 255 -17.20 -14.26 -30.49
N ASN A 256 -18.00 -14.72 -31.45
CA ASN A 256 -17.52 -15.48 -32.59
C ASN A 256 -16.66 -14.61 -33.52
N LEU A 257 -15.54 -15.14 -33.96
CA LEU A 257 -14.70 -14.56 -35.01
C LEU A 257 -14.83 -15.38 -36.31
N THR A 258 -14.24 -16.57 -36.33
CA THR A 258 -14.43 -17.56 -37.41
C THR A 258 -15.31 -18.72 -36.95
N ALA A 259 -15.24 -19.07 -35.66
CA ALA A 259 -16.10 -20.09 -35.08
C ALA A 259 -17.59 -19.68 -35.10
N ALA A 260 -18.49 -20.61 -35.29
CA ALA A 260 -19.92 -20.41 -35.17
C ALA A 260 -20.39 -20.67 -33.70
N SER A 261 -21.62 -20.30 -33.39
CA SER A 261 -22.21 -20.57 -32.08
C SER A 261 -22.59 -22.06 -31.87
N THR A 262 -22.40 -22.88 -32.88
CA THR A 262 -22.61 -24.34 -32.88
C THR A 262 -21.36 -25.09 -32.46
N ASP A 263 -20.19 -24.48 -32.50
CA ASP A 263 -18.88 -25.13 -32.34
C ASP A 263 -18.45 -25.20 -30.89
N TYR A 264 -19.11 -24.43 -30.03
CA TYR A 264 -18.83 -24.47 -28.58
C TYR A 264 -20.05 -24.12 -27.71
N THR A 265 -20.07 -24.63 -26.49
CA THR A 265 -21.08 -24.30 -25.50
C THR A 265 -20.45 -23.77 -24.22
N PRO A 266 -20.65 -22.49 -23.86
CA PRO A 266 -20.20 -21.93 -22.61
C PRO A 266 -20.90 -22.60 -21.42
N SER A 267 -20.15 -22.91 -20.38
CA SER A 267 -20.72 -23.45 -19.13
C SER A 267 -21.54 -22.41 -18.35
N ALA A 268 -21.22 -21.16 -18.51
CA ALA A 268 -21.91 -20.02 -17.89
C ALA A 268 -21.62 -18.72 -18.64
N THR A 269 -22.53 -17.77 -18.52
CA THR A 269 -22.35 -16.37 -18.97
C THR A 269 -22.27 -15.37 -17.80
N THR A 270 -22.54 -15.83 -16.57
CA THR A 270 -22.31 -15.11 -15.32
C THR A 270 -21.43 -16.01 -14.44
N VAL A 271 -20.28 -15.51 -14.03
CA VAL A 271 -19.25 -16.29 -13.34
C VAL A 271 -18.77 -15.54 -12.10
N ALA A 272 -18.37 -16.29 -11.07
CA ALA A 272 -17.76 -15.70 -9.90
C ALA A 272 -16.28 -15.40 -10.17
N ILE A 273 -15.80 -14.21 -9.79
CA ILE A 273 -14.38 -13.85 -9.81
C ILE A 273 -13.59 -14.91 -9.01
N GLY A 274 -12.42 -15.30 -9.49
CA GLY A 274 -11.61 -16.34 -8.91
C GLY A 274 -12.01 -17.78 -9.30
N SER A 275 -13.21 -17.99 -9.83
CA SER A 275 -13.70 -19.33 -10.23
C SER A 275 -13.34 -19.68 -11.67
N VAL A 276 -13.06 -20.96 -11.91
CA VAL A 276 -12.83 -21.49 -13.26
C VAL A 276 -14.17 -21.79 -13.92
N PHE A 277 -14.32 -21.38 -15.18
CA PHE A 277 -15.43 -21.72 -16.06
C PHE A 277 -14.87 -22.20 -17.41
N ASN A 278 -15.70 -22.80 -18.26
CA ASN A 278 -15.24 -23.39 -19.52
C ASN A 278 -16.21 -23.17 -20.67
N ALA A 279 -15.70 -23.34 -21.87
CA ALA A 279 -16.47 -23.63 -23.06
C ALA A 279 -16.18 -25.07 -23.48
N ALA A 280 -17.21 -25.90 -23.58
CA ALA A 280 -17.11 -27.22 -24.16
C ALA A 280 -17.13 -27.09 -25.67
N LEU A 281 -16.11 -27.60 -26.35
CA LEU A 281 -16.02 -27.62 -27.78
C LEU A 281 -16.86 -28.78 -28.31
N ILE A 282 -17.58 -28.54 -29.39
CA ILE A 282 -18.49 -29.50 -29.99
C ILE A 282 -17.75 -30.19 -31.10
N ASP A 283 -17.70 -31.49 -31.03
CA ASP A 283 -17.17 -32.35 -32.06
C ASP A 283 -18.32 -32.61 -33.07
N ASP A 284 -18.16 -32.24 -34.32
CA ASP A 284 -19.13 -32.48 -35.40
C ASP A 284 -18.48 -33.24 -36.55
N TYR A 285 -19.19 -33.39 -37.67
CA TYR A 285 -18.71 -34.14 -38.84
C TYR A 285 -18.19 -33.23 -39.95
N SER A 286 -17.87 -32.01 -39.65
CA SER A 286 -17.38 -31.03 -40.63
C SER A 286 -15.87 -30.94 -40.56
N LEU A 287 -15.18 -31.19 -41.65
CA LEU A 287 -13.78 -30.87 -41.76
C LEU A 287 -13.66 -29.33 -41.88
N GLU A 288 -13.27 -28.71 -40.83
CA GLU A 288 -13.14 -27.25 -40.76
C GLU A 288 -11.66 -26.88 -40.60
N GLY A 289 -11.27 -25.72 -40.70
CA GLY A 289 -9.91 -25.29 -40.32
C GLY A 289 -9.92 -24.75 -38.90
N ALA A 290 -8.77 -24.38 -38.38
CA ALA A 290 -8.71 -23.76 -37.09
C ALA A 290 -9.64 -22.54 -37.00
N GLU A 291 -10.55 -22.56 -36.05
CA GLU A 291 -11.55 -21.54 -35.84
C GLU A 291 -11.29 -20.75 -34.54
N THR A 292 -11.84 -19.56 -34.45
CA THR A 292 -11.56 -18.67 -33.32
C THR A 292 -12.79 -17.96 -32.77
N TYR A 293 -12.80 -17.75 -31.47
CA TYR A 293 -13.71 -16.85 -30.78
C TYR A 293 -12.98 -16.09 -29.71
N THR A 294 -13.61 -15.07 -29.13
CA THR A 294 -13.05 -14.33 -27.98
C THR A 294 -13.93 -14.45 -26.76
N VAL A 295 -13.30 -14.43 -25.59
CA VAL A 295 -13.94 -14.35 -24.28
C VAL A 295 -13.51 -13.06 -23.60
N GLY A 296 -14.46 -12.28 -23.15
CA GLY A 296 -14.23 -11.02 -22.44
C GLY A 296 -15.29 -10.77 -21.39
N LEU A 297 -15.17 -9.65 -20.69
CA LEU A 297 -16.17 -9.18 -19.73
C LEU A 297 -17.18 -8.27 -20.42
N VAL A 298 -18.41 -8.29 -19.94
CA VAL A 298 -19.46 -7.37 -20.40
C VAL A 298 -19.28 -6.04 -19.67
N PRO A 299 -19.05 -4.92 -20.36
CA PRO A 299 -19.05 -3.60 -19.73
C PRO A 299 -20.40 -3.31 -19.06
N ASP A 300 -20.38 -2.75 -17.87
CA ASP A 300 -21.58 -2.36 -17.08
C ASP A 300 -22.56 -3.49 -16.68
N ALA A 301 -22.12 -4.72 -16.66
CA ALA A 301 -22.95 -5.87 -16.30
C ALA A 301 -23.23 -5.97 -14.80
N GLY A 302 -23.99 -5.05 -14.23
CA GLY A 302 -24.61 -5.21 -12.92
C GLY A 302 -23.65 -5.35 -11.75
N PHE A 303 -22.39 -5.02 -11.95
CA PHE A 303 -21.36 -5.03 -10.94
C PHE A 303 -21.55 -3.82 -10.01
N ASP A 304 -22.02 -4.08 -8.79
CA ASP A 304 -22.24 -3.01 -7.81
C ASP A 304 -20.92 -2.69 -7.10
N ALA A 305 -20.14 -1.79 -7.70
CA ALA A 305 -18.89 -1.30 -7.13
C ALA A 305 -19.09 -0.65 -5.73
N ALA A 306 -20.32 -0.21 -5.41
CA ALA A 306 -20.62 0.42 -4.13
C ALA A 306 -20.59 -0.54 -2.93
N GLN A 307 -20.52 -1.85 -3.15
CA GLN A 307 -20.42 -2.88 -2.09
C GLN A 307 -19.01 -3.41 -1.88
N LEU A 308 -18.03 -2.88 -2.60
CA LEU A 308 -16.66 -3.38 -2.56
C LEU A 308 -15.84 -2.63 -1.52
N VAL A 309 -14.87 -3.35 -1.00
CA VAL A 309 -13.83 -2.82 -0.11
C VAL A 309 -12.78 -2.00 -0.88
N TYR A 310 -12.86 -1.95 -2.20
CA TYR A 310 -11.95 -1.21 -3.07
C TYR A 310 -12.61 0.09 -3.53
N GLU A 311 -11.82 1.13 -3.67
CA GLU A 311 -12.29 2.44 -4.07
C GLU A 311 -12.81 2.47 -5.50
N LYS A 312 -12.08 1.83 -6.42
CA LYS A 312 -12.43 1.78 -7.83
C LYS A 312 -12.18 0.41 -8.43
N VAL A 313 -13.22 -0.16 -9.03
CA VAL A 313 -13.09 -1.39 -9.82
C VAL A 313 -13.53 -1.13 -11.24
N GLU A 314 -12.65 -1.42 -12.20
CA GLU A 314 -12.91 -1.26 -13.62
C GLU A 314 -12.94 -2.62 -14.34
N ILE A 315 -13.78 -2.72 -15.36
CA ILE A 315 -13.78 -3.87 -16.24
C ILE A 315 -12.74 -3.66 -17.32
N GLY A 316 -11.73 -4.53 -17.35
CA GLY A 316 -10.67 -4.51 -18.35
C GLY A 316 -11.21 -4.84 -19.75
N THR A 317 -10.61 -4.24 -20.75
CA THR A 317 -10.93 -4.46 -22.17
C THR A 317 -10.20 -5.64 -22.78
N SER A 318 -9.41 -6.37 -22.01
CA SER A 318 -8.65 -7.53 -22.48
C SER A 318 -9.56 -8.67 -22.89
N LEU A 319 -9.31 -9.22 -24.07
CA LEU A 319 -10.02 -10.38 -24.61
C LEU A 319 -9.06 -11.57 -24.67
N VAL A 320 -9.54 -12.74 -24.28
CA VAL A 320 -8.86 -14.01 -24.55
C VAL A 320 -9.33 -14.50 -25.92
N THR A 321 -8.42 -14.60 -26.88
CA THR A 321 -8.69 -15.27 -28.13
C THR A 321 -8.44 -16.75 -27.97
N SER A 322 -9.44 -17.56 -28.30
CA SER A 322 -9.40 -19.02 -28.21
C SER A 322 -9.50 -19.64 -29.58
N THR A 323 -8.77 -20.73 -29.80
CA THR A 323 -8.72 -21.46 -31.05
C THR A 323 -9.31 -22.85 -30.83
N ILE A 324 -10.24 -23.22 -31.72
CA ILE A 324 -10.76 -24.58 -31.84
C ILE A 324 -9.96 -25.23 -32.96
N LEU A 325 -9.39 -26.36 -32.70
CA LEU A 325 -8.68 -27.16 -33.71
C LEU A 325 -9.60 -28.30 -34.13
N ASP A 326 -9.66 -28.57 -35.42
CA ASP A 326 -10.33 -29.72 -35.96
C ASP A 326 -9.74 -31.02 -35.34
N GLY A 327 -10.55 -32.00 -35.06
CA GLY A 327 -10.31 -33.09 -34.08
C GLY A 327 -9.11 -34.01 -34.25
N SER A 328 -8.18 -33.76 -35.19
CA SER A 328 -6.96 -34.56 -35.30
C SER A 328 -5.72 -33.84 -34.80
N ASP A 329 -4.90 -34.53 -34.00
CA ASP A 329 -3.58 -34.09 -33.52
C ASP A 329 -2.55 -33.85 -34.64
N GLU A 330 -2.89 -34.17 -35.89
CA GLU A 330 -2.05 -34.00 -37.05
C GLU A 330 -2.74 -33.07 -38.04
N PRO A 331 -2.06 -32.04 -38.52
CA PRO A 331 -2.61 -31.19 -39.54
C PRO A 331 -2.84 -32.01 -40.82
N ASP A 332 -4.09 -32.20 -41.20
CA ASP A 332 -4.50 -32.61 -42.53
C ASP A 332 -4.47 -34.13 -42.84
N ASP A 333 -4.62 -35.04 -41.86
CA ASP A 333 -4.60 -36.47 -42.19
C ASP A 333 -5.97 -37.11 -42.45
N GLY A 334 -7.08 -36.40 -42.16
CA GLY A 334 -8.45 -36.88 -42.49
C GLY A 334 -8.82 -38.22 -41.81
N ASP A 335 -8.11 -38.55 -40.72
CA ASP A 335 -8.25 -39.86 -40.06
C ASP A 335 -9.02 -39.77 -38.72
N ASP A 336 -9.64 -38.61 -38.37
CA ASP A 336 -10.54 -38.60 -37.23
C ASP A 336 -11.77 -39.47 -37.51
N PRO A 337 -12.00 -40.53 -36.75
CA PRO A 337 -13.17 -41.36 -36.95
C PRO A 337 -14.50 -40.62 -36.76
N ALA A 338 -14.48 -39.46 -36.07
CA ALA A 338 -15.67 -38.63 -35.89
C ALA A 338 -16.08 -37.95 -37.19
N ASP A 339 -15.09 -37.49 -38.03
CA ASP A 339 -15.32 -36.77 -39.27
C ASP A 339 -15.52 -37.70 -40.48
N THR A 340 -15.39 -39.02 -40.26
CA THR A 340 -15.58 -39.99 -41.31
C THR A 340 -17.08 -40.30 -41.51
N VAL A 341 -17.59 -39.82 -42.64
CA VAL A 341 -18.95 -40.14 -43.08
C VAL A 341 -18.92 -41.33 -44.01
N TYR A 342 -19.69 -42.36 -43.65
CA TYR A 342 -19.79 -43.62 -44.37
C TYR A 342 -20.97 -43.56 -45.37
N ALA A 343 -20.72 -43.83 -46.63
CA ALA A 343 -21.79 -44.12 -47.58
C ALA A 343 -22.22 -45.59 -47.46
N VAL A 344 -23.37 -45.84 -46.86
CA VAL A 344 -23.89 -47.16 -46.60
C VAL A 344 -25.00 -47.51 -47.61
N ILE A 345 -24.90 -48.68 -48.27
CA ILE A 345 -25.91 -49.13 -49.23
C ILE A 345 -26.77 -50.20 -48.52
N SER A 346 -28.07 -49.98 -48.53
CA SER A 346 -29.08 -50.97 -48.18
C SER A 346 -29.96 -51.35 -49.40
N VAL A 347 -30.51 -52.52 -49.40
CA VAL A 347 -31.45 -52.98 -50.41
C VAL A 347 -32.76 -53.35 -49.75
N ASP A 348 -33.90 -52.93 -50.29
CA ASP A 348 -35.20 -53.15 -49.70
C ASP A 348 -35.59 -54.63 -49.70
N ASP A 349 -35.28 -55.34 -50.78
CA ASP A 349 -35.44 -56.79 -50.88
C ASP A 349 -34.24 -57.37 -51.62
N ALA A 350 -33.54 -58.28 -50.98
CA ALA A 350 -32.35 -58.96 -51.53
C ALA A 350 -32.69 -60.13 -52.46
N ALA A 351 -33.95 -60.50 -52.51
CA ALA A 351 -34.44 -61.60 -53.35
C ALA A 351 -35.64 -61.13 -54.14
N ILE A 352 -35.42 -60.80 -55.44
CA ILE A 352 -36.45 -60.32 -56.39
C ILE A 352 -36.70 -61.34 -57.49
N GLU A 353 -37.91 -61.37 -57.99
CA GLU A 353 -38.25 -62.19 -59.14
C GLU A 353 -37.79 -61.56 -60.44
N GLU A 354 -37.61 -62.42 -61.51
CA GLU A 354 -37.23 -61.93 -62.85
C GLU A 354 -38.25 -60.95 -63.40
N GLY A 355 -37.83 -59.74 -63.76
CA GLY A 355 -38.68 -58.64 -64.21
C GLY A 355 -39.03 -57.61 -63.11
N GLU A 356 -38.69 -57.83 -61.89
CA GLU A 356 -38.83 -56.85 -60.83
C GLU A 356 -37.59 -55.95 -60.72
N GLN A 357 -37.65 -54.87 -59.88
CA GLN A 357 -36.55 -53.92 -59.67
C GLN A 357 -36.11 -54.02 -58.23
N ALA A 358 -34.82 -54.24 -57.99
CA ALA A 358 -34.22 -54.04 -56.65
C ALA A 358 -34.04 -52.55 -56.47
N ILE A 359 -34.48 -52.05 -55.31
CA ILE A 359 -34.28 -50.66 -54.87
C ILE A 359 -33.15 -50.66 -53.87
N PHE A 360 -32.09 -49.92 -54.22
CA PHE A 360 -30.98 -49.69 -53.33
C PHE A 360 -31.08 -48.28 -52.79
N THR A 361 -30.90 -48.10 -51.50
CA THR A 361 -30.83 -46.80 -50.82
C THR A 361 -29.40 -46.57 -50.39
N VAL A 362 -28.82 -45.44 -50.75
CA VAL A 362 -27.54 -44.96 -50.23
C VAL A 362 -27.84 -43.95 -49.14
N SER A 363 -27.35 -44.17 -47.95
CA SER A 363 -27.45 -43.26 -46.80
C SER A 363 -26.05 -42.87 -46.30
N LEU A 364 -25.92 -41.66 -45.84
CA LEU A 364 -24.74 -41.22 -45.16
C LEU A 364 -24.91 -41.46 -43.66
N GLN A 365 -23.95 -42.10 -43.03
CA GLN A 365 -23.98 -42.44 -41.60
C GLN A 365 -22.64 -42.18 -40.95
N ASP A 366 -22.67 -41.83 -39.68
CA ASP A 366 -21.48 -41.77 -38.82
C ASP A 366 -20.94 -43.18 -38.47
N LYS A 367 -19.84 -43.24 -37.71
CA LYS A 367 -19.25 -44.51 -37.25
C LYS A 367 -20.20 -45.34 -36.38
N ASP A 368 -21.18 -44.70 -35.75
CA ASP A 368 -22.16 -45.32 -34.85
C ASP A 368 -23.47 -45.70 -35.56
N GLY A 369 -23.56 -45.40 -36.88
CA GLY A 369 -24.70 -45.74 -37.72
C GLY A 369 -25.84 -44.72 -37.69
N ASN A 370 -25.65 -43.55 -37.11
CA ASN A 370 -26.63 -42.46 -37.15
C ASN A 370 -26.62 -41.76 -38.52
N ALA A 371 -27.78 -41.25 -38.96
CA ALA A 371 -27.89 -40.58 -40.20
C ALA A 371 -27.18 -39.19 -40.16
N VAL A 372 -26.31 -38.95 -41.11
CA VAL A 372 -25.58 -37.67 -41.29
C VAL A 372 -26.16 -36.90 -42.50
N THR A 373 -26.31 -35.59 -42.39
CA THR A 373 -26.75 -34.73 -43.46
C THR A 373 -25.53 -34.07 -44.14
N ALA A 374 -25.34 -34.32 -45.42
CA ALA A 374 -24.27 -33.65 -46.14
C ALA A 374 -24.48 -32.12 -46.16
N THR A 375 -23.43 -31.37 -45.84
CA THR A 375 -23.42 -29.89 -45.86
C THR A 375 -23.01 -29.34 -47.24
N SER A 376 -22.48 -30.20 -48.11
CA SER A 376 -22.14 -29.91 -49.53
C SER A 376 -22.53 -31.05 -50.45
N ASP A 377 -22.45 -30.80 -51.77
CA ASP A 377 -22.71 -31.84 -52.76
C ASP A 377 -21.65 -32.94 -52.70
N ILE A 378 -22.07 -34.18 -52.56
CA ILE A 378 -21.22 -35.39 -52.48
C ILE A 378 -21.44 -36.23 -53.72
N ASP A 379 -20.40 -36.59 -54.48
CA ASP A 379 -20.41 -37.47 -55.61
C ASP A 379 -20.25 -38.94 -55.13
N VAL A 380 -21.32 -39.74 -55.23
CA VAL A 380 -21.27 -41.14 -54.92
C VAL A 380 -21.24 -41.98 -56.22
N THR A 381 -20.13 -42.67 -56.45
CA THR A 381 -20.01 -43.56 -57.61
C THR A 381 -20.57 -44.92 -57.30
N LEU A 382 -21.64 -45.30 -58.03
CA LEU A 382 -22.22 -46.61 -57.88
C LEU A 382 -21.74 -47.54 -59.02
N THR A 383 -21.15 -48.65 -58.69
CA THR A 383 -20.76 -49.68 -59.67
C THR A 383 -21.48 -50.98 -59.37
N TRP A 384 -21.98 -51.62 -60.37
CA TRP A 384 -22.56 -52.96 -60.22
C TRP A 384 -21.76 -53.97 -61.03
N THR A 385 -21.61 -55.14 -60.54
CA THR A 385 -21.07 -56.30 -61.23
C THR A 385 -22.13 -57.38 -61.18
N GLY A 386 -22.73 -57.70 -62.37
CA GLY A 386 -23.77 -58.72 -62.46
C GLY A 386 -23.51 -59.69 -63.61
N ALA A 387 -24.09 -60.87 -63.48
CA ALA A 387 -23.97 -61.94 -64.39
C ALA A 387 -24.63 -61.68 -65.74
#